data_148e6cfcb16ccba683c81596d7bfcc5c
#
_entry.id   148e6cfcb16ccba683c81596d7bfcc5c
#
_cell.length_a   1.000
_cell.length_b   1.000
_cell.length_c   1.000
_cell.angle_alpha   90.00
_cell.angle_beta   90.00
_cell.angle_gamma   90.00
#
_symmetry.space_group_name_H-M   'P 1'
#
loop_
_entity.id
_entity.type
_entity.pdbx_description
1 polymer ?
#
loop_
_entity_poly.entity_id
_entity_poly.type
_entity_poly.pdbx_seq_one_letter_code
_entity_poly.pdbx_strand_id
1 'polypeptide(L)'
;MKLTPGKLAGLKKVSNERGVIAAAAMDQRGSLQKSLAKEKGGEVTDAMMEEFKSLVTEVLTPHATAILLDPEWGLPASKKRAKNAGLLLAYEKTGYDKTGPGRLPDLLDVWSARRLKEAGADCVKILLYYTPDDPKHVNEIKHAWVERIGDECRANDIPYFLEFVGYEEGADEKGLEYAKKKPHIVTESMREFSKDRYGVDVLKVEVPVNMKFVEGVKCFGGTKAYTKKEAIDLFHKAANVATKPFIYLSAGVSNAEFSETLELAGESGVKFNGVLCGRATWKDGIPIYAKQGAAAFRKWLETEGVKNIHNVNDKLKAATSWHSIYGVELVHA
;
A
#
# COMPACT_ATOMS: atom_id res chain seq x y z
N MET A 1 -17.60 14.51 -2.27
CA MET A 1 -17.58 14.17 -3.72
C MET A 1 -18.45 12.94 -3.91
N LYS A 2 -19.27 12.84 -4.97
CA LYS A 2 -20.02 11.61 -5.26
C LYS A 2 -19.18 10.71 -6.15
N LEU A 3 -19.13 9.42 -5.84
CA LEU A 3 -18.50 8.43 -6.71
C LEU A 3 -19.35 8.23 -7.98
N THR A 4 -18.67 8.10 -9.11
CA THR A 4 -19.28 7.65 -10.36
C THR A 4 -19.57 6.14 -10.31
N PRO A 5 -20.47 5.60 -11.16
CA PRO A 5 -20.84 4.18 -11.10
C PRO A 5 -19.65 3.21 -11.19
N GLY A 6 -18.68 3.47 -12.08
CA GLY A 6 -17.51 2.60 -12.20
C GLY A 6 -16.56 2.73 -11.00
N LYS A 7 -16.36 3.94 -10.46
CA LYS A 7 -15.60 4.13 -9.24
C LYS A 7 -16.24 3.42 -8.04
N LEU A 8 -17.56 3.52 -7.90
CA LEU A 8 -18.29 2.82 -6.86
C LEU A 8 -18.17 1.29 -7.01
N ALA A 9 -18.31 0.77 -8.22
CA ALA A 9 -18.17 -0.66 -8.50
C ALA A 9 -16.75 -1.16 -8.17
N GLY A 10 -15.71 -0.43 -8.60
CA GLY A 10 -14.33 -0.77 -8.30
C GLY A 10 -14.01 -0.77 -6.81
N LEU A 11 -14.45 0.23 -6.05
CA LEU A 11 -14.25 0.27 -4.59
C LEU A 11 -14.99 -0.86 -3.88
N LYS A 12 -16.22 -1.18 -4.29
CA LYS A 12 -16.94 -2.36 -3.76
C LYS A 12 -16.20 -3.66 -4.06
N LYS A 13 -15.60 -3.78 -5.25
CA LYS A 13 -14.89 -4.99 -5.66
C LYS A 13 -13.63 -5.25 -4.84
N VAL A 14 -12.97 -4.22 -4.34
CA VAL A 14 -11.75 -4.32 -3.54
C VAL A 14 -11.96 -4.27 -2.03
N SER A 15 -13.21 -4.20 -1.57
CA SER A 15 -13.57 -4.17 -0.16
C SER A 15 -14.52 -5.32 0.23
N ASN A 16 -14.62 -5.60 1.52
CA ASN A 16 -15.61 -6.53 2.05
C ASN A 16 -16.99 -5.86 2.22
N GLU A 17 -17.98 -6.62 2.67
CA GLU A 17 -19.37 -6.16 2.91
C GLU A 17 -19.45 -4.99 3.89
N ARG A 18 -18.51 -4.89 4.83
CA ARG A 18 -18.40 -3.76 5.76
C ARG A 18 -17.83 -2.49 5.11
N GLY A 19 -17.41 -2.52 3.84
CA GLY A 19 -16.70 -1.42 3.20
C GLY A 19 -15.27 -1.22 3.75
N VAL A 20 -14.61 -2.31 4.18
CA VAL A 20 -13.23 -2.30 4.65
C VAL A 20 -12.35 -2.99 3.60
N ILE A 21 -11.23 -2.37 3.28
CA ILE A 21 -10.24 -2.89 2.33
C ILE A 21 -9.21 -3.74 3.09
N ALA A 22 -9.18 -5.04 2.84
CA ALA A 22 -8.22 -5.99 3.41
C ALA A 22 -7.41 -6.62 2.26
N ALA A 23 -6.61 -5.80 1.57
CA ALA A 23 -5.97 -6.19 0.33
C ALA A 23 -4.53 -6.66 0.52
N ALA A 24 -4.14 -7.70 -0.24
CA ALA A 24 -2.75 -8.12 -0.40
C ALA A 24 -2.04 -7.23 -1.42
N ALA A 25 -0.70 -7.13 -1.33
CA ALA A 25 0.12 -6.38 -2.27
C ALA A 25 1.33 -7.19 -2.75
N MET A 26 1.50 -7.25 -4.07
CA MET A 26 2.59 -7.96 -4.74
C MET A 26 3.08 -7.18 -5.97
N ASP A 27 3.11 -5.86 -5.89
CA ASP A 27 3.53 -4.93 -6.95
C ASP A 27 5.04 -4.65 -6.96
N GLN A 28 5.81 -5.25 -6.04
CA GLN A 28 7.27 -5.14 -5.99
C GLN A 28 7.89 -5.76 -7.25
N ARG A 29 8.78 -5.02 -7.89
CA ARG A 29 9.49 -5.40 -9.12
C ARG A 29 10.98 -5.55 -8.85
N GLY A 30 11.78 -4.56 -9.16
CA GLY A 30 13.22 -4.61 -8.97
C GLY A 30 13.68 -4.91 -7.53
N SER A 31 12.93 -4.50 -6.50
CA SER A 31 13.24 -4.83 -5.11
C SER A 31 13.03 -6.32 -4.80
N LEU A 32 11.98 -6.94 -5.35
CA LEU A 32 11.76 -8.37 -5.22
C LEU A 32 12.85 -9.16 -5.97
N GLN A 33 13.13 -8.77 -7.22
CA GLN A 33 14.16 -9.41 -8.05
C GLN A 33 15.52 -9.40 -7.34
N LYS A 34 15.94 -8.25 -6.78
CA LYS A 34 17.18 -8.13 -6.01
C LYS A 34 17.19 -9.01 -4.76
N SER A 35 16.06 -9.10 -4.05
CA SER A 35 15.96 -9.94 -2.86
C SER A 35 16.04 -11.43 -3.21
N LEU A 36 15.37 -11.86 -4.26
CA LEU A 36 15.45 -13.24 -4.77
C LEU A 36 16.86 -13.58 -5.27
N ALA A 37 17.49 -12.69 -6.04
CA ALA A 37 18.85 -12.88 -6.55
C ALA A 37 19.87 -13.02 -5.40
N LYS A 38 19.75 -12.20 -4.36
CA LYS A 38 20.59 -12.27 -3.16
C LYS A 38 20.46 -13.61 -2.45
N GLU A 39 19.24 -14.10 -2.23
CA GLU A 39 19.00 -15.37 -1.52
C GLU A 39 19.36 -16.60 -2.37
N LYS A 40 19.17 -16.52 -3.69
CA LYS A 40 19.51 -17.57 -4.64
C LYS A 40 21.03 -17.65 -4.92
N GLY A 41 21.73 -16.52 -4.80
CA GLY A 41 23.15 -16.41 -5.19
C GLY A 41 23.34 -16.40 -6.71
N GLY A 42 22.37 -15.89 -7.49
CA GLY A 42 22.42 -15.87 -8.95
C GLY A 42 21.28 -15.12 -9.59
N GLU A 43 21.23 -15.14 -10.91
CA GLU A 43 20.26 -14.42 -11.73
C GLU A 43 18.81 -14.91 -11.47
N VAL A 44 17.86 -13.97 -11.50
CA VAL A 44 16.42 -14.22 -11.39
C VAL A 44 15.78 -13.91 -12.74
N THR A 45 15.14 -14.91 -13.33
CA THR A 45 14.45 -14.78 -14.62
C THR A 45 13.05 -14.21 -14.47
N ASP A 46 12.47 -13.69 -15.56
CA ASP A 46 11.09 -13.22 -15.59
C ASP A 46 10.10 -14.33 -15.19
N ALA A 47 10.34 -15.55 -15.67
CA ALA A 47 9.52 -16.71 -15.29
C ALA A 47 9.51 -16.96 -13.77
N MET A 48 10.64 -16.77 -13.08
CA MET A 48 10.70 -16.86 -11.62
C MET A 48 9.92 -15.74 -10.94
N MET A 49 9.95 -14.52 -11.49
CA MET A 49 9.16 -13.40 -10.98
C MET A 49 7.66 -13.67 -11.11
N GLU A 50 7.22 -14.12 -12.28
CA GLU A 50 5.83 -14.48 -12.56
C GLU A 50 5.34 -15.63 -11.69
N GLU A 51 6.17 -16.69 -11.52
CA GLU A 51 5.85 -17.83 -10.68
C GLU A 51 5.71 -17.44 -9.21
N PHE A 52 6.65 -16.65 -8.66
CA PHE A 52 6.58 -16.16 -7.29
C PHE A 52 5.29 -15.37 -7.05
N LYS A 53 4.99 -14.40 -7.93
CA LYS A 53 3.78 -13.58 -7.85
C LYS A 53 2.51 -14.43 -7.98
N SER A 54 2.51 -15.41 -8.87
CA SER A 54 1.39 -16.32 -9.07
C SER A 54 1.09 -17.14 -7.82
N LEU A 55 2.10 -17.69 -7.17
CA LEU A 55 1.95 -18.45 -5.92
C LEU A 55 1.40 -17.59 -4.79
N VAL A 56 1.96 -16.37 -4.58
CA VAL A 56 1.44 -15.43 -3.57
C VAL A 56 -0.02 -15.09 -3.85
N THR A 57 -0.35 -14.80 -5.10
CA THR A 57 -1.71 -14.44 -5.52
C THR A 57 -2.69 -15.58 -5.28
N GLU A 58 -2.36 -16.78 -5.74
CA GLU A 58 -3.23 -17.95 -5.63
C GLU A 58 -3.53 -18.32 -4.18
N VAL A 59 -2.50 -18.28 -3.31
CA VAL A 59 -2.64 -18.73 -1.93
C VAL A 59 -3.21 -17.66 -1.01
N LEU A 60 -2.86 -16.39 -1.20
CA LEU A 60 -3.28 -15.35 -0.24
C LEU A 60 -4.60 -14.67 -0.61
N THR A 61 -5.01 -14.64 -1.88
CA THR A 61 -6.25 -13.93 -2.26
C THR A 61 -7.55 -14.54 -1.76
N PRO A 62 -7.66 -15.86 -1.47
CA PRO A 62 -8.82 -16.38 -0.74
C PRO A 62 -9.05 -15.74 0.64
N HIS A 63 -8.01 -15.14 1.22
CA HIS A 63 -8.01 -14.49 2.53
C HIS A 63 -7.94 -12.96 2.45
N ALA A 64 -8.09 -12.39 1.25
CA ALA A 64 -8.00 -10.95 1.01
C ALA A 64 -9.20 -10.45 0.21
N THR A 65 -9.52 -9.16 0.33
CA THR A 65 -10.56 -8.53 -0.49
C THR A 65 -10.07 -8.21 -1.90
N ALA A 66 -8.77 -8.02 -2.08
CA ALA A 66 -8.15 -7.70 -3.36
C ALA A 66 -6.65 -8.03 -3.34
N ILE A 67 -6.04 -7.94 -4.51
CA ILE A 67 -4.58 -7.94 -4.67
C ILE A 67 -4.12 -6.78 -5.54
N LEU A 68 -3.02 -6.15 -5.13
CA LEU A 68 -2.28 -5.20 -5.95
C LEU A 68 -1.13 -5.92 -6.67
N LEU A 69 -1.11 -5.82 -7.98
CA LEU A 69 -0.07 -6.36 -8.85
C LEU A 69 0.51 -5.26 -9.76
N ASP A 70 1.65 -5.53 -10.36
CA ASP A 70 2.20 -4.76 -11.46
C ASP A 70 1.82 -5.39 -12.81
N PRO A 71 1.76 -4.65 -13.91
CA PRO A 71 1.47 -5.22 -15.22
C PRO A 71 2.68 -5.93 -15.87
N GLU A 72 3.91 -5.75 -15.36
CA GLU A 72 5.12 -6.33 -15.96
C GLU A 72 5.23 -7.84 -15.72
N TRP A 73 5.17 -8.27 -14.46
CA TRP A 73 5.23 -9.69 -14.07
C TRP A 73 3.99 -10.17 -13.32
N GLY A 74 3.05 -9.28 -13.02
CA GLY A 74 1.86 -9.59 -12.24
C GLY A 74 0.63 -9.98 -13.06
N LEU A 75 0.57 -9.69 -14.38
CA LEU A 75 -0.60 -10.02 -15.19
C LEU A 75 -0.90 -11.53 -15.26
N PRO A 76 0.08 -12.45 -15.42
CA PRO A 76 -0.18 -13.88 -15.32
C PRO A 76 -0.75 -14.27 -13.95
N ALA A 77 -0.21 -13.67 -12.88
CA ALA A 77 -0.68 -13.89 -11.50
C ALA A 77 -2.12 -13.41 -11.30
N SER A 78 -2.54 -12.32 -11.95
CA SER A 78 -3.89 -11.77 -11.81
C SER A 78 -4.99 -12.78 -12.17
N LYS A 79 -4.69 -13.72 -13.07
CA LYS A 79 -5.61 -14.81 -13.48
C LYS A 79 -5.74 -15.93 -12.43
N LYS A 80 -4.83 -15.95 -11.44
CA LYS A 80 -4.81 -16.94 -10.37
C LYS A 80 -5.52 -16.49 -9.10
N ARG A 81 -5.95 -15.20 -9.04
CA ARG A 81 -6.62 -14.68 -7.86
C ARG A 81 -7.96 -15.35 -7.61
N ALA A 82 -8.38 -15.40 -6.37
CA ALA A 82 -9.71 -15.86 -5.98
C ALA A 82 -10.79 -15.02 -6.71
N LYS A 83 -11.90 -15.66 -7.09
CA LYS A 83 -12.97 -15.02 -7.90
C LYS A 83 -13.60 -13.79 -7.23
N ASN A 84 -13.64 -13.78 -5.90
CA ASN A 84 -14.17 -12.68 -5.10
C ASN A 84 -13.13 -11.57 -4.80
N ALA A 85 -11.87 -11.79 -5.10
CA ALA A 85 -10.82 -10.79 -4.88
C ALA A 85 -10.76 -9.80 -6.04
N GLY A 86 -10.79 -8.49 -5.73
CA GLY A 86 -10.57 -7.43 -6.69
C GLY A 86 -9.11 -7.32 -7.15
N LEU A 87 -8.86 -6.56 -8.21
CA LEU A 87 -7.55 -6.33 -8.78
C LEU A 87 -7.21 -4.84 -8.80
N LEU A 88 -6.12 -4.46 -8.13
CA LEU A 88 -5.46 -3.19 -8.36
C LEU A 88 -4.23 -3.41 -9.25
N LEU A 89 -3.99 -2.52 -10.20
CA LEU A 89 -2.76 -2.54 -11.01
C LEU A 89 -1.95 -1.27 -10.79
N ALA A 90 -0.63 -1.47 -10.60
CA ALA A 90 0.33 -0.38 -10.49
C ALA A 90 0.59 0.27 -11.85
N TYR A 91 0.65 1.60 -11.88
CA TYR A 91 0.81 2.38 -13.12
C TYR A 91 2.17 3.11 -13.18
N GLU A 92 2.80 3.33 -12.02
CA GLU A 92 4.11 3.99 -11.94
C GLU A 92 5.28 3.07 -12.35
N LYS A 93 6.36 3.67 -12.86
CA LYS A 93 7.69 3.04 -12.90
C LYS A 93 8.23 2.88 -11.46
N THR A 94 9.15 1.94 -11.26
CA THR A 94 9.83 1.76 -9.96
C THR A 94 11.32 2.09 -10.05
N GLY A 95 11.95 2.32 -8.89
CA GLY A 95 13.38 2.62 -8.82
C GLY A 95 13.75 4.07 -9.05
N TYR A 96 12.79 4.94 -9.29
CA TYR A 96 13.01 6.37 -9.53
C TYR A 96 13.44 7.14 -8.27
N ASP A 97 13.26 6.55 -7.09
CA ASP A 97 13.75 7.07 -5.81
C ASP A 97 15.27 7.27 -5.75
N LYS A 98 16.00 6.74 -6.74
CA LYS A 98 17.46 6.82 -6.86
C LYS A 98 17.94 7.58 -8.10
N THR A 99 17.04 8.16 -8.88
CA THR A 99 17.38 8.78 -10.17
C THR A 99 17.82 10.23 -10.06
N GLY A 100 17.66 10.86 -8.92
CA GLY A 100 18.08 12.23 -8.69
C GLY A 100 17.34 12.92 -7.54
N PRO A 101 17.70 14.17 -7.23
CA PRO A 101 17.04 14.98 -6.23
C PRO A 101 15.54 15.12 -6.51
N GLY A 102 14.74 15.08 -5.43
CA GLY A 102 13.30 15.22 -5.53
C GLY A 102 12.54 13.98 -5.97
N ARG A 103 13.21 12.87 -6.32
CA ARG A 103 12.58 11.59 -6.67
C ARG A 103 11.38 11.76 -7.60
N LEU A 104 11.60 12.42 -8.76
CA LEU A 104 10.53 12.71 -9.73
C LEU A 104 9.97 11.43 -10.33
N PRO A 105 8.64 11.22 -10.26
CA PRO A 105 7.99 10.00 -10.72
C PRO A 105 7.82 9.96 -12.23
N ASP A 106 7.62 8.74 -12.75
CA ASP A 106 7.27 8.48 -14.14
C ASP A 106 6.25 7.33 -14.24
N LEU A 107 5.54 7.24 -15.36
CA LEU A 107 4.58 6.18 -15.65
C LEU A 107 5.20 5.11 -16.53
N LEU A 108 4.63 3.91 -16.49
CA LEU A 108 4.99 2.83 -17.40
C LEU A 108 4.66 3.22 -18.85
N ASP A 109 5.66 3.21 -19.73
CA ASP A 109 5.62 3.79 -21.08
C ASP A 109 4.49 3.26 -21.97
N VAL A 110 4.14 1.99 -21.83
CA VAL A 110 3.14 1.32 -22.68
C VAL A 110 1.78 1.17 -22.01
N TRP A 111 1.60 1.72 -20.81
CA TRP A 111 0.36 1.62 -20.05
C TRP A 111 -0.36 2.96 -19.95
N SER A 112 -1.66 2.88 -19.69
CA SER A 112 -2.55 4.00 -19.38
C SER A 112 -3.65 3.49 -18.43
N ALA A 113 -4.39 4.36 -17.75
CA ALA A 113 -5.51 3.93 -16.91
C ALA A 113 -6.53 3.12 -17.72
N ARG A 114 -6.76 3.49 -18.98
CA ARG A 114 -7.60 2.74 -19.92
C ARG A 114 -7.09 1.33 -20.15
N ARG A 115 -5.80 1.18 -20.48
CA ARG A 115 -5.20 -0.13 -20.75
C ARG A 115 -5.16 -1.02 -19.51
N LEU A 116 -4.93 -0.43 -18.33
CA LEU A 116 -5.01 -1.15 -17.05
C LEU A 116 -6.43 -1.67 -16.79
N LYS A 117 -7.46 -0.84 -17.05
CA LYS A 117 -8.86 -1.25 -16.97
C LYS A 117 -9.19 -2.37 -17.96
N GLU A 118 -8.76 -2.25 -19.22
CA GLU A 118 -8.92 -3.27 -20.25
C GLU A 118 -8.19 -4.59 -19.88
N ALA A 119 -7.07 -4.51 -19.16
CA ALA A 119 -6.37 -5.67 -18.61
C ALA A 119 -7.06 -6.29 -17.37
N GLY A 120 -8.18 -5.72 -16.93
CA GLY A 120 -9.02 -6.25 -15.86
C GLY A 120 -8.81 -5.62 -14.49
N ALA A 121 -8.14 -4.47 -14.40
CA ALA A 121 -8.04 -3.72 -13.15
C ALA A 121 -9.40 -3.19 -12.71
N ASP A 122 -9.74 -3.41 -11.44
CA ASP A 122 -10.85 -2.76 -10.76
C ASP A 122 -10.46 -1.37 -10.25
N CYS A 123 -9.18 -1.15 -9.96
CA CYS A 123 -8.62 0.12 -9.51
C CYS A 123 -7.21 0.34 -10.06
N VAL A 124 -6.85 1.60 -10.26
CA VAL A 124 -5.47 2.03 -10.58
C VAL A 124 -4.77 2.45 -9.30
N LYS A 125 -3.50 2.08 -9.15
CA LYS A 125 -2.64 2.53 -8.05
C LYS A 125 -1.37 3.16 -8.58
N ILE A 126 -0.93 4.25 -7.98
CA ILE A 126 0.43 4.76 -8.14
C ILE A 126 1.13 4.88 -6.79
N LEU A 127 2.46 4.80 -6.81
CA LEU A 127 3.33 5.16 -5.71
C LEU A 127 4.03 6.49 -6.05
N LEU A 128 4.04 7.39 -5.09
CA LEU A 128 4.74 8.67 -5.14
C LEU A 128 5.66 8.80 -3.93
N TYR A 129 6.95 9.07 -4.13
CA TYR A 129 7.81 9.59 -3.07
C TYR A 129 7.53 11.07 -2.89
N TYR A 130 7.16 11.48 -1.67
CA TYR A 130 6.74 12.85 -1.41
C TYR A 130 7.19 13.32 -0.03
N THR A 131 7.67 14.54 0.01
CA THR A 131 7.84 15.33 1.24
C THR A 131 7.32 16.75 1.00
N PRO A 132 6.54 17.32 1.94
CA PRO A 132 6.08 18.71 1.82
C PRO A 132 7.25 19.71 1.84
N ASP A 133 8.41 19.27 2.35
CA ASP A 133 9.60 20.09 2.54
C ASP A 133 10.52 20.16 1.32
N ASP A 134 10.18 19.46 0.22
CA ASP A 134 10.88 19.63 -1.05
C ASP A 134 10.74 21.04 -1.63
N PRO A 135 11.69 21.50 -2.44
CA PRO A 135 11.56 22.76 -3.16
C PRO A 135 10.23 22.87 -3.90
N LYS A 136 9.60 24.04 -3.83
CA LYS A 136 8.26 24.28 -4.41
C LYS A 136 8.12 23.77 -5.85
N HIS A 137 9.14 24.01 -6.71
CA HIS A 137 9.09 23.59 -8.11
C HIS A 137 9.07 22.05 -8.26
N VAL A 138 9.73 21.30 -7.36
CA VAL A 138 9.72 19.83 -7.34
C VAL A 138 8.32 19.34 -6.98
N ASN A 139 7.72 19.90 -5.95
CA ASN A 139 6.37 19.53 -5.53
C ASN A 139 5.31 19.91 -6.56
N GLU A 140 5.43 21.04 -7.25
CA GLU A 140 4.52 21.41 -8.33
C GLU A 140 4.57 20.44 -9.51
N ILE A 141 5.75 19.88 -9.84
CA ILE A 141 5.86 18.82 -10.85
C ILE A 141 5.10 17.56 -10.40
N LYS A 142 5.29 17.15 -9.14
CA LYS A 142 4.59 16.00 -8.56
C LYS A 142 3.08 16.21 -8.48
N HIS A 143 2.65 17.39 -8.08
CA HIS A 143 1.23 17.75 -8.01
C HIS A 143 0.57 17.67 -9.39
N ALA A 144 1.17 18.28 -10.41
CA ALA A 144 0.67 18.21 -11.79
C ALA A 144 0.66 16.78 -12.35
N TRP A 145 1.63 15.94 -11.96
CA TRP A 145 1.67 14.53 -12.35
C TRP A 145 0.50 13.75 -11.75
N VAL A 146 0.23 13.93 -10.47
CA VAL A 146 -0.90 13.28 -9.77
C VAL A 146 -2.25 13.75 -10.34
N GLU A 147 -2.41 15.04 -10.64
CA GLU A 147 -3.62 15.61 -11.25
C GLU A 147 -3.92 14.96 -12.61
N ARG A 148 -2.92 14.83 -13.49
CA ARG A 148 -3.08 14.20 -14.80
C ARG A 148 -3.57 12.76 -14.69
N ILE A 149 -3.03 11.99 -13.74
CA ILE A 149 -3.46 10.62 -13.51
C ILE A 149 -4.89 10.58 -12.96
N GLY A 150 -5.24 11.51 -12.07
CA GLY A 150 -6.60 11.65 -11.55
C GLY A 150 -7.63 11.95 -12.66
N ASP A 151 -7.26 12.82 -13.61
CA ASP A 151 -8.10 13.14 -14.77
C ASP A 151 -8.25 11.92 -15.70
N GLU A 152 -7.16 11.20 -15.93
CA GLU A 152 -7.17 9.96 -16.72
C GLU A 152 -8.07 8.88 -16.08
N CYS A 153 -7.94 8.68 -14.76
CA CYS A 153 -8.78 7.73 -14.01
C CYS A 153 -10.26 8.16 -14.00
N ARG A 154 -10.53 9.46 -13.90
CA ARG A 154 -11.89 10.02 -13.99
C ARG A 154 -12.50 9.80 -15.37
N ALA A 155 -11.75 10.06 -16.44
CA ALA A 155 -12.19 9.85 -17.83
C ALA A 155 -12.49 8.38 -18.14
N ASN A 156 -11.82 7.44 -17.45
CA ASN A 156 -12.02 6.00 -17.61
C ASN A 156 -12.98 5.38 -16.58
N ASP A 157 -13.57 6.19 -15.71
CA ASP A 157 -14.48 5.75 -14.65
C ASP A 157 -13.90 4.56 -13.85
N ILE A 158 -12.70 4.75 -13.30
CA ILE A 158 -11.97 3.76 -12.50
C ILE A 158 -11.41 4.41 -11.24
N PRO A 159 -11.48 3.75 -10.05
CA PRO A 159 -10.93 4.31 -8.82
C PRO A 159 -9.43 4.50 -8.88
N TYR A 160 -8.97 5.58 -8.26
CA TYR A 160 -7.58 5.97 -8.15
C TYR A 160 -7.08 5.86 -6.70
N PHE A 161 -6.11 4.98 -6.47
CA PHE A 161 -5.39 4.80 -5.20
C PHE A 161 -4.04 5.49 -5.30
N LEU A 162 -3.83 6.50 -4.48
CA LEU A 162 -2.54 7.17 -4.36
C LEU A 162 -1.79 6.66 -3.12
N GLU A 163 -0.70 5.94 -3.35
CA GLU A 163 0.29 5.61 -2.33
C GLU A 163 1.36 6.69 -2.29
N PHE A 164 1.61 7.27 -1.13
CA PHE A 164 2.76 8.14 -0.95
C PHE A 164 3.63 7.64 0.19
N VAL A 165 4.94 7.70 -0.05
CA VAL A 165 5.98 7.31 0.89
C VAL A 165 6.85 8.52 1.16
N GLY A 166 6.98 8.85 2.45
CA GLY A 166 7.78 9.98 2.89
C GLY A 166 9.28 9.71 2.73
N TYR A 167 10.04 10.76 2.51
CA TYR A 167 11.49 10.74 2.51
C TYR A 167 12.05 12.10 2.93
N GLU A 168 13.33 12.12 3.20
CA GLU A 168 14.14 13.33 3.35
C GLU A 168 15.45 13.10 2.61
N GLU A 169 15.83 14.03 1.75
CA GLU A 169 17.04 13.90 0.95
C GLU A 169 18.27 13.81 1.85
N GLY A 170 19.11 12.78 1.62
CA GLY A 170 20.32 12.53 2.40
C GLY A 170 20.12 11.97 3.80
N ALA A 171 18.87 11.76 4.26
CA ALA A 171 18.61 11.20 5.58
C ALA A 171 18.55 9.66 5.59
N ASP A 172 18.87 9.08 6.75
CA ASP A 172 18.52 7.69 7.03
C ASP A 172 17.04 7.59 7.44
N GLU A 173 16.19 7.17 6.50
CA GLU A 173 14.75 7.01 6.70
C GLU A 173 14.38 5.97 7.77
N LYS A 174 15.34 5.18 8.25
CA LYS A 174 15.18 4.23 9.36
C LYS A 174 15.71 4.77 10.69
N GLY A 175 16.35 5.92 10.66
CA GLY A 175 16.99 6.54 11.82
C GLY A 175 16.02 7.34 12.70
N LEU A 176 16.51 7.70 13.89
CA LEU A 176 15.76 8.46 14.90
C LEU A 176 15.34 9.85 14.39
N GLU A 177 16.24 10.56 13.70
CA GLU A 177 15.97 11.93 13.25
C GLU A 177 14.84 11.96 12.21
N TYR A 178 14.83 11.01 11.28
CA TYR A 178 13.70 10.87 10.36
C TYR A 178 12.42 10.43 11.10
N ALA A 179 12.51 9.54 12.09
CA ALA A 179 11.36 9.12 12.88
C ALA A 179 10.66 10.31 13.58
N LYS A 180 11.42 11.33 14.00
CA LYS A 180 10.87 12.59 14.57
C LYS A 180 10.17 13.46 13.53
N LYS A 181 10.59 13.44 12.27
CA LYS A 181 10.02 14.24 11.17
C LYS A 181 8.83 13.52 10.50
N LYS A 182 8.80 12.20 10.54
CA LYS A 182 7.80 11.37 9.85
C LYS A 182 6.35 11.80 10.10
N PRO A 183 5.92 12.14 11.34
CA PRO A 183 4.56 12.59 11.59
C PRO A 183 4.17 13.84 10.80
N HIS A 184 5.09 14.81 10.66
CA HIS A 184 4.89 16.00 9.84
C HIS A 184 4.73 15.62 8.37
N ILE A 185 5.66 14.86 7.83
CA ILE A 185 5.65 14.44 6.42
C ILE A 185 4.36 13.70 6.09
N VAL A 186 3.97 12.70 6.89
CA VAL A 186 2.74 11.92 6.65
C VAL A 186 1.50 12.79 6.75
N THR A 187 1.39 13.63 7.78
CA THR A 187 0.23 14.49 8.00
C THR A 187 0.03 15.48 6.85
N GLU A 188 1.10 16.19 6.45
CA GLU A 188 0.99 17.19 5.39
C GLU A 188 0.80 16.53 4.00
N SER A 189 1.37 15.35 3.76
CA SER A 189 1.08 14.57 2.55
C SER A 189 -0.40 14.16 2.48
N MET A 190 -0.97 13.68 3.59
CA MET A 190 -2.41 13.35 3.66
C MET A 190 -3.28 14.58 3.43
N ARG A 191 -2.92 15.73 4.00
CA ARG A 191 -3.61 17.01 3.79
C ARG A 191 -3.57 17.44 2.33
N GLU A 192 -2.38 17.38 1.70
CA GLU A 192 -2.21 17.80 0.32
C GLU A 192 -3.05 16.94 -0.62
N PHE A 193 -2.87 15.62 -0.58
CA PHE A 193 -3.51 14.71 -1.52
C PHE A 193 -4.97 14.38 -1.20
N SER A 194 -5.51 14.92 -0.11
CA SER A 194 -6.96 14.92 0.16
C SER A 194 -7.73 15.95 -0.68
N LYS A 195 -7.04 16.90 -1.32
CA LYS A 195 -7.69 17.94 -2.14
C LYS A 195 -8.36 17.34 -3.37
N ASP A 196 -9.55 17.83 -3.69
CA ASP A 196 -10.38 17.29 -4.78
C ASP A 196 -9.75 17.40 -6.17
N ARG A 197 -8.85 18.36 -6.37
CA ARG A 197 -8.15 18.57 -7.64
C ARG A 197 -7.41 17.32 -8.14
N TYR A 198 -6.88 16.52 -7.23
CA TYR A 198 -6.11 15.32 -7.58
C TYR A 198 -6.96 14.13 -8.06
N GLY A 199 -8.27 14.16 -7.89
CA GLY A 199 -9.13 13.05 -8.30
C GLY A 199 -8.88 11.72 -7.59
N VAL A 200 -8.11 11.73 -6.51
CA VAL A 200 -7.80 10.55 -5.68
C VAL A 200 -9.06 10.07 -4.97
N ASP A 201 -9.30 8.77 -4.99
CA ASP A 201 -10.44 8.16 -4.32
C ASP A 201 -10.04 7.48 -2.99
N VAL A 202 -8.82 6.95 -2.88
CA VAL A 202 -8.30 6.35 -1.64
C VAL A 202 -6.83 6.70 -1.47
N LEU A 203 -6.47 7.16 -0.28
CA LEU A 203 -5.08 7.36 0.11
C LEU A 203 -4.50 6.05 0.69
N LYS A 204 -3.36 5.62 0.18
CA LYS A 204 -2.58 4.53 0.78
C LYS A 204 -1.38 5.14 1.48
N VAL A 205 -1.37 5.09 2.80
CA VAL A 205 -0.51 5.92 3.63
C VAL A 205 0.41 5.12 4.53
N GLU A 206 1.56 5.67 4.82
CA GLU A 206 2.37 5.20 5.93
C GLU A 206 1.69 5.52 7.27
N VAL A 207 1.98 4.72 8.28
CA VAL A 207 1.65 5.12 9.65
C VAL A 207 2.48 6.33 10.08
N PRO A 208 1.92 7.27 10.85
CA PRO A 208 2.58 8.56 11.12
C PRO A 208 3.83 8.44 12.01
N VAL A 209 4.05 7.30 12.66
CA VAL A 209 5.20 7.06 13.53
C VAL A 209 5.99 5.83 13.10
N ASN A 210 7.28 5.77 13.44
CA ASN A 210 8.04 4.54 13.36
C ASN A 210 7.96 3.83 14.72
N MET A 211 7.28 2.69 14.76
CA MET A 211 6.98 1.96 15.99
C MET A 211 8.21 1.57 16.81
N LYS A 212 9.37 1.37 16.15
CA LYS A 212 10.64 1.08 16.85
C LYS A 212 11.12 2.21 17.77
N PHE A 213 10.63 3.43 17.55
CA PHE A 213 10.96 4.61 18.34
C PHE A 213 9.81 5.06 19.27
N VAL A 214 8.78 4.24 19.42
CA VAL A 214 7.65 4.51 20.34
C VAL A 214 7.84 3.72 21.63
N GLU A 215 8.11 4.44 22.73
CA GLU A 215 8.23 3.84 24.07
C GLU A 215 6.85 3.34 24.56
N GLY A 216 6.80 2.12 25.09
CA GLY A 216 5.58 1.50 25.62
C GLY A 216 4.85 0.57 24.64
N VAL A 217 5.43 0.29 23.45
CA VAL A 217 4.98 -0.75 22.54
C VAL A 217 5.95 -1.95 22.54
N LYS A 218 5.50 -3.13 22.10
CA LYS A 218 6.30 -4.37 22.14
C LYS A 218 7.51 -4.31 21.19
N CYS A 219 7.37 -3.66 20.03
CA CYS A 219 8.45 -3.53 19.04
C CYS A 219 9.40 -2.35 19.32
N PHE A 220 9.34 -1.72 20.48
CA PHE A 220 10.23 -0.63 20.87
C PHE A 220 11.71 -1.03 20.80
N GLY A 221 12.50 -0.28 20.05
CA GLY A 221 13.91 -0.57 19.79
C GLY A 221 14.90 0.00 20.81
N GLY A 222 14.42 0.53 21.96
CA GLY A 222 15.26 1.06 23.04
C GLY A 222 15.62 2.55 22.90
N THR A 223 15.38 3.18 21.76
CA THR A 223 15.60 4.62 21.55
C THR A 223 14.28 5.32 21.31
N LYS A 224 13.95 6.33 22.13
CA LYS A 224 12.65 6.99 22.11
C LYS A 224 12.63 8.24 21.22
N ALA A 225 11.67 8.29 20.30
CA ALA A 225 11.18 9.52 19.70
C ALA A 225 9.89 10.00 20.38
N TYR A 226 8.99 9.06 20.68
CA TYR A 226 7.66 9.31 21.23
C TYR A 226 7.29 8.30 22.31
N THR A 227 6.47 8.72 23.28
CA THR A 227 5.70 7.82 24.13
C THR A 227 4.51 7.25 23.36
N LYS A 228 3.91 6.16 23.86
CA LYS A 228 2.67 5.59 23.29
C LYS A 228 1.54 6.61 23.21
N LYS A 229 1.40 7.48 24.22
CA LYS A 229 0.39 8.55 24.24
C LYS A 229 0.63 9.57 23.14
N GLU A 230 1.85 10.08 22.98
CA GLU A 230 2.20 11.01 21.90
C GLU A 230 2.00 10.37 20.51
N ALA A 231 2.32 9.08 20.36
CA ALA A 231 2.06 8.35 19.13
C ALA A 231 0.54 8.31 18.79
N ILE A 232 -0.33 8.06 19.76
CA ILE A 232 -1.78 8.11 19.60
C ILE A 232 -2.23 9.50 19.14
N ASP A 233 -1.73 10.56 19.77
CA ASP A 233 -2.05 11.94 19.38
C ASP A 233 -1.61 12.24 17.92
N LEU A 234 -0.47 11.68 17.48
CA LEU A 234 0.03 11.80 16.11
C LEU A 234 -0.83 11.02 15.10
N PHE A 235 -1.35 9.84 15.47
CA PHE A 235 -2.34 9.13 14.65
C PHE A 235 -3.60 9.98 14.44
N HIS A 236 -4.13 10.61 15.49
CA HIS A 236 -5.28 11.50 15.38
C HIS A 236 -4.97 12.71 14.50
N LYS A 237 -3.80 13.35 14.70
CA LYS A 237 -3.39 14.51 13.91
C LYS A 237 -3.36 14.18 12.41
N ALA A 238 -2.80 13.03 12.04
CA ALA A 238 -2.74 12.60 10.66
C ALA A 238 -4.13 12.23 10.09
N ALA A 239 -4.94 11.49 10.85
CA ALA A 239 -6.28 11.09 10.42
C ALA A 239 -7.23 12.28 10.22
N ASN A 240 -7.15 13.30 11.09
CA ASN A 240 -8.06 14.45 11.08
C ASN A 240 -7.90 15.37 9.86
N VAL A 241 -6.80 15.28 9.11
CA VAL A 241 -6.61 16.08 7.89
C VAL A 241 -7.11 15.35 6.63
N ALA A 242 -7.39 14.06 6.71
CA ALA A 242 -7.88 13.28 5.58
C ALA A 242 -9.37 13.55 5.33
N THR A 243 -9.70 13.95 4.11
CA THR A 243 -11.09 14.08 3.63
C THR A 243 -11.48 12.94 2.68
N LYS A 244 -10.55 12.03 2.45
CA LYS A 244 -10.72 10.81 1.64
C LYS A 244 -10.56 9.57 2.51
N PRO A 245 -11.14 8.42 2.10
CA PRO A 245 -10.78 7.15 2.72
C PRO A 245 -9.26 6.94 2.69
N PHE A 246 -8.71 6.39 3.77
CA PHE A 246 -7.30 6.03 3.78
C PHE A 246 -7.06 4.63 4.36
N ILE A 247 -6.07 3.97 3.81
CA ILE A 247 -5.63 2.63 4.19
C ILE A 247 -4.14 2.63 4.50
N TYR A 248 -3.71 1.80 5.44
CA TYR A 248 -2.30 1.72 5.82
C TYR A 248 -1.51 0.75 4.95
N LEU A 249 -0.25 1.10 4.69
CA LEU A 249 0.77 0.26 4.08
C LEU A 249 1.74 -0.26 5.15
N SER A 250 2.35 -1.43 4.89
CA SER A 250 3.25 -2.08 5.87
C SER A 250 4.71 -1.60 5.81
N ALA A 251 5.11 -0.76 4.86
CA ALA A 251 6.47 -0.24 4.66
C ALA A 251 7.60 -1.31 4.69
N GLY A 252 7.25 -2.61 4.55
CA GLY A 252 8.21 -3.72 4.59
C GLY A 252 8.68 -4.13 5.99
N VAL A 253 8.04 -3.66 7.05
CA VAL A 253 8.25 -4.14 8.43
C VAL A 253 7.84 -5.61 8.60
N SER A 254 8.11 -6.21 9.75
CA SER A 254 7.68 -7.58 10.05
C SER A 254 6.15 -7.67 10.22
N ASN A 255 5.59 -8.89 10.12
CA ASN A 255 4.17 -9.12 10.39
C ASN A 255 3.78 -8.69 11.81
N ALA A 256 4.62 -9.03 12.81
CA ALA A 256 4.39 -8.66 14.20
C ALA A 256 4.36 -7.14 14.41
N GLU A 257 5.33 -6.42 13.83
CA GLU A 257 5.40 -4.95 13.92
C GLU A 257 4.21 -4.28 13.24
N PHE A 258 3.80 -4.77 12.05
CA PHE A 258 2.64 -4.23 11.36
C PHE A 258 1.33 -4.52 12.10
N SER A 259 1.19 -5.73 12.65
CA SER A 259 0.02 -6.09 13.47
C SER A 259 -0.08 -5.20 14.72
N GLU A 260 1.02 -4.95 15.42
CA GLU A 260 1.05 -4.03 16.58
C GLU A 260 0.75 -2.58 16.17
N THR A 261 1.21 -2.15 14.99
CA THR A 261 0.86 -0.85 14.43
C THR A 261 -0.66 -0.69 14.26
N LEU A 262 -1.31 -1.72 13.72
CA LEU A 262 -2.77 -1.71 13.53
C LEU A 262 -3.52 -1.82 14.87
N GLU A 263 -2.97 -2.51 15.87
CA GLU A 263 -3.49 -2.50 17.24
C GLU A 263 -3.49 -1.07 17.79
N LEU A 264 -2.37 -0.36 17.69
CA LEU A 264 -2.26 1.02 18.14
C LEU A 264 -3.20 1.97 17.40
N ALA A 265 -3.36 1.80 16.07
CA ALA A 265 -4.34 2.55 15.29
C ALA A 265 -5.78 2.28 15.77
N GLY A 266 -6.12 1.03 16.08
CA GLY A 266 -7.41 0.65 16.65
C GLY A 266 -7.63 1.22 18.06
N GLU A 267 -6.64 1.12 18.94
CA GLU A 267 -6.67 1.70 20.29
C GLU A 267 -6.84 3.23 20.26
N SER A 268 -6.22 3.89 19.29
CA SER A 268 -6.37 5.34 19.11
C SER A 268 -7.79 5.75 18.67
N GLY A 269 -8.58 4.83 18.09
CA GLY A 269 -9.92 5.12 17.58
C GLY A 269 -9.95 5.90 16.27
N VAL A 270 -8.82 6.02 15.55
CA VAL A 270 -8.78 6.66 14.24
C VAL A 270 -9.55 5.85 13.20
N LYS A 271 -10.26 6.56 12.32
CA LYS A 271 -11.17 5.97 11.33
C LYS A 271 -10.43 5.63 10.03
N PHE A 272 -9.53 4.65 10.07
CA PHE A 272 -8.90 4.12 8.86
C PHE A 272 -9.81 3.09 8.18
N ASN A 273 -9.67 2.90 6.87
CA ASN A 273 -10.60 2.11 6.07
C ASN A 273 -10.02 0.76 5.62
N GLY A 274 -8.88 0.37 6.18
CA GLY A 274 -8.27 -0.92 5.89
C GLY A 274 -6.77 -0.86 5.67
N VAL A 275 -6.27 -1.85 4.95
CA VAL A 275 -4.86 -1.99 4.60
C VAL A 275 -4.69 -2.45 3.14
N LEU A 276 -3.50 -2.16 2.60
CA LEU A 276 -2.97 -2.82 1.42
C LEU A 276 -1.57 -3.31 1.79
N CYS A 277 -1.50 -4.58 2.23
CA CYS A 277 -0.36 -5.17 2.91
C CYS A 277 0.39 -6.15 2.01
N GLY A 278 1.68 -5.92 1.82
CA GLY A 278 2.54 -6.76 0.99
C GLY A 278 3.54 -7.55 1.82
N ARG A 279 4.77 -7.07 1.86
CA ARG A 279 5.94 -7.76 2.41
C ARG A 279 5.77 -8.32 3.82
N ALA A 280 4.97 -7.70 4.68
CA ALA A 280 4.69 -8.23 6.01
C ALA A 280 3.96 -9.60 6.00
N THR A 281 3.36 -10.01 4.88
CA THR A 281 2.68 -11.32 4.77
C THR A 281 3.52 -12.38 4.08
N TRP A 282 4.40 -12.03 3.14
CA TRP A 282 5.08 -13.00 2.28
C TRP A 282 6.61 -12.90 2.21
N LYS A 283 7.25 -11.81 2.69
CA LYS A 283 8.69 -11.58 2.49
C LYS A 283 9.59 -12.67 3.07
N ASP A 284 9.18 -13.27 4.20
CA ASP A 284 9.97 -14.31 4.87
C ASP A 284 9.94 -15.64 4.10
N GLY A 285 9.07 -15.77 3.09
CA GLY A 285 9.06 -16.85 2.12
C GLY A 285 10.07 -16.69 0.96
N ILE A 286 10.69 -15.49 0.80
CA ILE A 286 11.70 -15.26 -0.26
C ILE A 286 12.85 -16.26 -0.18
N PRO A 287 13.50 -16.48 0.99
CA PRO A 287 14.57 -17.48 1.11
C PRO A 287 14.09 -18.91 0.82
N ILE A 288 12.83 -19.21 1.16
CA ILE A 288 12.25 -20.55 0.91
C ILE A 288 12.13 -20.78 -0.59
N TYR A 289 11.54 -19.82 -1.33
CA TYR A 289 11.44 -19.92 -2.78
C TYR A 289 12.82 -19.99 -3.44
N ALA A 290 13.72 -19.10 -3.06
CA ALA A 290 15.04 -18.99 -3.68
C ALA A 290 15.92 -20.26 -3.51
N LYS A 291 15.82 -20.94 -2.37
CA LYS A 291 16.69 -22.07 -2.00
C LYS A 291 16.02 -23.43 -2.18
N GLN A 292 14.69 -23.51 -2.08
CA GLN A 292 13.96 -24.76 -2.04
C GLN A 292 12.89 -24.88 -3.16
N GLY A 293 12.68 -23.79 -3.91
CA GLY A 293 11.79 -23.75 -5.07
C GLY A 293 10.30 -23.58 -4.77
N ALA A 294 9.50 -23.59 -5.83
CA ALA A 294 8.08 -23.26 -5.84
C ALA A 294 7.23 -24.13 -4.91
N ALA A 295 7.46 -25.44 -4.88
CA ALA A 295 6.66 -26.37 -4.05
C ALA A 295 6.82 -26.10 -2.54
N ALA A 296 8.05 -25.86 -2.09
CA ALA A 296 8.33 -25.53 -0.70
C ALA A 296 7.76 -24.16 -0.33
N PHE A 297 7.84 -23.19 -1.24
CA PHE A 297 7.28 -21.85 -1.05
C PHE A 297 5.75 -21.88 -0.97
N ARG A 298 5.07 -22.67 -1.84
CA ARG A 298 3.63 -22.88 -1.76
C ARG A 298 3.23 -23.38 -0.38
N LYS A 299 3.89 -24.44 0.11
CA LYS A 299 3.61 -25.00 1.44
C LYS A 299 3.81 -23.97 2.55
N TRP A 300 4.85 -23.14 2.46
CA TRP A 300 5.10 -22.05 3.41
C TRP A 300 3.99 -21.00 3.34
N LEU A 301 3.55 -20.63 2.14
CA LEU A 301 2.44 -19.68 1.97
C LEU A 301 1.15 -20.22 2.57
N GLU A 302 0.81 -21.48 2.35
CA GLU A 302 -0.40 -22.14 2.87
C GLU A 302 -0.42 -22.22 4.42
N THR A 303 0.73 -22.16 5.06
CA THR A 303 0.86 -22.16 6.53
C THR A 303 1.18 -20.75 7.05
N GLU A 304 2.44 -20.34 6.97
CA GLU A 304 2.88 -19.07 7.56
C GLU A 304 2.37 -17.84 6.81
N GLY A 305 2.29 -17.88 5.48
CA GLY A 305 1.74 -16.78 4.69
C GLY A 305 0.26 -16.52 5.02
N VAL A 306 -0.55 -17.58 5.08
CA VAL A 306 -1.97 -17.51 5.47
C VAL A 306 -2.12 -17.04 6.92
N LYS A 307 -1.31 -17.56 7.85
CA LYS A 307 -1.29 -17.08 9.23
C LYS A 307 -0.96 -15.59 9.31
N ASN A 308 0.02 -15.13 8.54
CA ASN A 308 0.41 -13.73 8.51
C ASN A 308 -0.71 -12.80 8.01
N ILE A 309 -1.43 -13.19 6.95
CA ILE A 309 -2.54 -12.38 6.45
C ILE A 309 -3.72 -12.39 7.42
N HIS A 310 -4.00 -13.50 8.11
CA HIS A 310 -5.02 -13.56 9.15
C HIS A 310 -4.67 -12.69 10.35
N ASN A 311 -3.41 -12.66 10.81
CA ASN A 311 -2.95 -11.78 11.87
C ASN A 311 -3.24 -10.31 11.56
N VAL A 312 -3.02 -9.89 10.29
CA VAL A 312 -3.35 -8.54 9.84
C VAL A 312 -4.86 -8.31 9.80
N ASN A 313 -5.62 -9.24 9.20
CA ASN A 313 -7.07 -9.13 9.05
C ASN A 313 -7.79 -9.04 10.39
N ASP A 314 -7.33 -9.75 11.42
CA ASP A 314 -7.90 -9.70 12.75
C ASP A 314 -7.84 -8.28 13.38
N LYS A 315 -6.83 -7.48 13.01
CA LYS A 315 -6.70 -6.09 13.47
C LYS A 315 -7.65 -5.14 12.74
N LEU A 316 -8.18 -5.55 11.58
CA LEU A 316 -9.12 -4.75 10.79
C LEU A 316 -10.56 -4.75 11.35
N LYS A 317 -10.80 -5.43 12.48
CA LYS A 317 -12.04 -5.26 13.25
C LYS A 317 -12.23 -3.80 13.70
N ALA A 318 -11.13 -3.09 13.96
CA ALA A 318 -11.13 -1.66 14.30
C ALA A 318 -11.28 -0.73 13.08
N ALA A 319 -11.10 -1.23 11.86
CA ALA A 319 -11.25 -0.41 10.66
C ALA A 319 -12.72 -0.05 10.39
N THR A 320 -12.92 1.15 9.82
CA THR A 320 -14.25 1.70 9.54
C THR A 320 -14.57 1.65 8.04
N SER A 321 -15.85 1.69 7.71
CA SER A 321 -16.31 1.68 6.32
C SER A 321 -15.92 2.95 5.57
N TRP A 322 -15.45 2.82 4.33
CA TRP A 322 -15.29 3.96 3.42
C TRP A 322 -16.63 4.51 2.93
N HIS A 323 -17.73 3.75 3.03
CA HIS A 323 -19.07 4.15 2.57
C HIS A 323 -19.51 5.47 3.20
N SER A 324 -19.28 5.65 4.50
CA SER A 324 -19.67 6.86 5.23
C SER A 324 -19.00 8.13 4.70
N ILE A 325 -17.79 8.03 4.17
CA ILE A 325 -17.04 9.18 3.62
C ILE A 325 -17.65 9.64 2.30
N TYR A 326 -18.18 8.71 1.50
CA TYR A 326 -18.80 9.01 0.21
C TYR A 326 -20.33 9.09 0.27
N GLY A 327 -20.94 8.94 1.45
CA GLY A 327 -22.39 8.92 1.61
C GLY A 327 -23.07 7.77 0.87
N VAL A 328 -22.41 6.62 0.80
CA VAL A 328 -22.95 5.39 0.21
C VAL A 328 -23.73 4.65 1.28
N GLU A 329 -25.01 4.42 1.05
CA GLU A 329 -25.84 3.61 1.95
C GLU A 329 -25.46 2.13 1.87
N LEU A 330 -25.29 1.51 3.04
CA LEU A 330 -25.19 0.06 3.14
C LEU A 330 -26.59 -0.51 2.92
N VAL A 331 -26.83 -1.13 1.78
CA VAL A 331 -28.02 -1.96 1.61
C VAL A 331 -27.79 -3.19 2.48
N HIS A 332 -28.43 -3.20 3.65
CA HIS A 332 -28.49 -4.42 4.47
C HIS A 332 -29.32 -5.45 3.67
N ALA A 333 -28.62 -6.49 3.17
CA ALA A 333 -29.26 -7.65 2.55
C ALA A 333 -29.87 -8.54 3.64
#